data_ddf600705930d72813492d3a0ea9c2c1
#
_entry.id   ddf600705930d72813492d3a0ea9c2c1
#
_cell.length_a   1.000
_cell.length_b   1.000
_cell.length_c   1.000
_cell.angle_alpha   90.00
_cell.angle_beta   90.00
_cell.angle_gamma   90.00
#
_symmetry.space_group_name_H-M   'P 1'
#
loop_
_entity.id
_entity.type
_entity.pdbx_description
1 polymer ?
#
loop_
_entity_poly.entity_id
_entity_poly.type
_entity_poly.pdbx_seq_one_letter_code
_entity_poly.pdbx_strand_id
1 'polypeptide(L)'
;MAGPGNAMMPKSAIVLAAGLGTRMRPYNGHIPKPLVAVAGKSLIDYGLDRLADSGVERAVVNVHHLADAVEGHLAARRKPRIVISDERAALLGTGGGIAKALPELGDAPFFLVNSDTLWLDGVKPNFARLGEAFDAAAMDALLLLAPTTGAIGYSGRGDYMMLPDGRLRRRAEHEVVPFIYAGAAILAPALFADAPAGAFALTRLFDRAGENGRLFGLRIEGVWMHVGTPEAVAAAELALAATP
;
A
#
# COMPACT_ATOMS: atom_id res chain seq x y z
N MET A 1 27.69 5.44 12.94
CA MET A 1 26.35 5.49 13.59
C MET A 1 25.75 6.85 13.22
N ALA A 2 24.82 6.86 12.24
CA ALA A 2 24.05 8.08 11.96
C ALA A 2 23.13 8.32 13.15
N GLY A 3 23.11 9.55 13.67
CA GLY A 3 22.19 9.95 14.72
C GLY A 3 20.73 9.80 14.27
N PRO A 4 19.75 9.77 15.19
CA PRO A 4 18.35 9.64 14.84
C PRO A 4 17.95 10.83 13.96
N GLY A 5 17.81 10.59 12.67
CA GLY A 5 17.16 11.53 11.76
C GLY A 5 15.79 11.87 12.35
N ASN A 6 15.41 13.12 12.27
CA ASN A 6 14.14 13.62 12.78
C ASN A 6 13.02 12.81 12.09
N ALA A 7 12.48 11.80 12.78
CA ALA A 7 11.48 10.87 12.24
C ALA A 7 10.24 11.68 11.86
N MET A 8 10.12 12.01 10.58
CA MET A 8 9.00 12.82 10.08
C MET A 8 7.89 11.88 9.62
N MET A 9 6.89 11.70 10.48
CA MET A 9 5.69 10.94 10.12
C MET A 9 4.92 11.67 9.01
N PRO A 10 4.69 11.02 7.85
CA PRO A 10 3.90 11.60 6.79
C PRO A 10 2.49 11.98 7.25
N LYS A 11 2.03 13.19 6.84
CA LYS A 11 0.70 13.71 7.18
C LYS A 11 -0.33 13.46 6.09
N SER A 12 0.11 13.00 4.93
CA SER A 12 -0.74 12.63 3.81
C SER A 12 -0.52 11.18 3.39
N ALA A 13 -1.53 10.61 2.75
CA ALA A 13 -1.48 9.26 2.21
C ALA A 13 -2.24 9.16 0.90
N ILE A 14 -1.86 8.18 0.05
CA ILE A 14 -2.67 7.69 -1.07
C ILE A 14 -3.15 6.28 -0.77
N VAL A 15 -4.44 6.02 -0.98
CA VAL A 15 -5.04 4.68 -0.90
C VAL A 15 -5.48 4.28 -2.30
N LEU A 16 -4.87 3.21 -2.83
CA LEU A 16 -5.18 2.73 -4.18
C LEU A 16 -6.44 1.87 -4.17
N ALA A 17 -7.54 2.42 -4.70
CA ALA A 17 -8.87 1.78 -4.72
C ALA A 17 -9.50 1.71 -6.12
N ALA A 18 -8.82 2.18 -7.18
CA ALA A 18 -9.34 2.23 -8.56
C ALA A 18 -9.33 0.86 -9.29
N GLY A 19 -8.84 -0.20 -8.66
CA GLY A 19 -8.69 -1.52 -9.28
C GLY A 19 -10.02 -2.17 -9.67
N LEU A 20 -10.04 -2.93 -10.79
CA LEU A 20 -11.24 -3.60 -11.31
C LEU A 20 -11.73 -4.79 -10.45
N GLY A 21 -10.90 -5.31 -9.56
CA GLY A 21 -11.26 -6.41 -8.65
C GLY A 21 -11.67 -7.72 -9.34
N THR A 22 -11.21 -7.99 -10.55
CA THR A 22 -11.69 -9.10 -11.42
C THR A 22 -11.52 -10.48 -10.78
N ARG A 23 -10.49 -10.71 -9.97
CA ARG A 23 -10.25 -11.99 -9.28
C ARG A 23 -11.26 -12.28 -8.18
N MET A 24 -11.99 -11.26 -7.71
CA MET A 24 -13.04 -11.42 -6.70
C MET A 24 -14.42 -11.78 -7.30
N ARG A 25 -14.57 -11.70 -8.62
CA ARG A 25 -15.82 -12.08 -9.29
C ARG A 25 -15.94 -13.62 -9.35
N PRO A 26 -17.12 -14.22 -9.13
CA PRO A 26 -18.42 -13.59 -8.88
C PRO A 26 -18.72 -13.31 -7.40
N TYR A 27 -17.80 -13.56 -6.45
CA TYR A 27 -18.01 -13.49 -5.00
C TYR A 27 -18.54 -12.13 -4.53
N ASN A 28 -17.96 -11.05 -5.04
CA ASN A 28 -18.32 -9.70 -4.61
C ASN A 28 -19.50 -9.08 -5.37
N GLY A 29 -20.05 -9.75 -6.39
CA GLY A 29 -21.20 -9.24 -7.17
C GLY A 29 -20.97 -7.82 -7.69
N HIS A 30 -21.77 -6.87 -7.21
CA HIS A 30 -21.67 -5.44 -7.52
C HIS A 30 -20.92 -4.62 -6.46
N ILE A 31 -20.25 -5.28 -5.50
CA ILE A 31 -19.47 -4.60 -4.46
C ILE A 31 -18.04 -4.39 -4.98
N PRO A 32 -17.49 -3.15 -4.99
CA PRO A 32 -16.11 -2.92 -5.36
C PRO A 32 -15.17 -3.59 -4.35
N LYS A 33 -14.04 -4.14 -4.81
CA LYS A 33 -13.09 -4.87 -3.97
C LYS A 33 -12.71 -4.13 -2.68
N PRO A 34 -12.45 -2.81 -2.66
CA PRO A 34 -12.15 -2.08 -1.44
C PRO A 34 -13.24 -2.17 -0.35
N LEU A 35 -14.49 -2.43 -0.74
CA LEU A 35 -15.63 -2.54 0.17
C LEU A 35 -15.99 -3.99 0.54
N VAL A 36 -15.24 -4.97 0.08
CA VAL A 36 -15.42 -6.36 0.54
C VAL A 36 -15.15 -6.41 2.04
N ALA A 37 -16.09 -6.99 2.78
CA ALA A 37 -15.97 -7.13 4.23
C ALA A 37 -15.10 -8.34 4.60
N VAL A 38 -14.25 -8.15 5.60
CA VAL A 38 -13.49 -9.18 6.30
C VAL A 38 -13.74 -8.98 7.79
N ALA A 39 -14.25 -9.96 8.48
CA ALA A 39 -14.66 -9.86 9.88
C ALA A 39 -15.57 -8.64 10.16
N GLY A 40 -16.53 -8.38 9.26
CA GLY A 40 -17.51 -7.30 9.38
C GLY A 40 -17.01 -5.89 9.06
N LYS A 41 -15.73 -5.72 8.66
CA LYS A 41 -15.13 -4.42 8.32
C LYS A 41 -14.63 -4.40 6.88
N SER A 42 -14.89 -3.31 6.14
CA SER A 42 -14.44 -3.17 4.75
C SER A 42 -12.92 -3.16 4.65
N LEU A 43 -12.35 -3.77 3.60
CA LEU A 43 -10.91 -3.81 3.38
C LEU A 43 -10.25 -2.43 3.41
N ILE A 44 -10.86 -1.45 2.75
CA ILE A 44 -10.33 -0.08 2.73
C ILE A 44 -10.25 0.55 4.13
N ASP A 45 -11.20 0.22 5.02
CA ASP A 45 -11.24 0.78 6.37
C ASP A 45 -10.11 0.29 7.26
N TYR A 46 -9.60 -0.92 7.04
CA TYR A 46 -8.40 -1.39 7.76
C TYR A 46 -7.18 -0.50 7.48
N GLY A 47 -6.96 -0.12 6.22
CA GLY A 47 -5.88 0.78 5.85
C GLY A 47 -6.10 2.20 6.37
N LEU A 48 -7.32 2.73 6.19
CA LEU A 48 -7.65 4.09 6.60
C LEU A 48 -7.60 4.31 8.12
N ASP A 49 -8.03 3.32 8.91
CA ASP A 49 -7.95 3.42 10.37
C ASP A 49 -6.50 3.43 10.84
N ARG A 50 -5.64 2.55 10.30
CA ARG A 50 -4.20 2.55 10.62
C ARG A 50 -3.52 3.86 10.23
N LEU A 51 -3.90 4.46 9.09
CA LEU A 51 -3.41 5.77 8.70
C LEU A 51 -3.84 6.85 9.71
N ALA A 52 -5.11 6.84 10.14
CA ALA A 52 -5.62 7.76 11.16
C ALA A 52 -4.87 7.61 12.49
N ASP A 53 -4.69 6.37 12.97
CA ASP A 53 -3.97 6.03 14.20
C ASP A 53 -2.50 6.46 14.14
N SER A 54 -1.91 6.48 12.94
CA SER A 54 -0.54 6.96 12.70
C SER A 54 -0.44 8.48 12.56
N GLY A 55 -1.54 9.21 12.72
CA GLY A 55 -1.57 10.67 12.67
C GLY A 55 -1.60 11.26 11.26
N VAL A 56 -2.01 10.48 10.25
CA VAL A 56 -2.29 10.98 8.90
C VAL A 56 -3.54 11.86 8.94
N GLU A 57 -3.42 13.07 8.41
CA GLU A 57 -4.48 14.06 8.44
C GLU A 57 -5.35 14.00 7.17
N ARG A 58 -4.75 13.66 6.03
CA ARG A 58 -5.41 13.59 4.72
C ARG A 58 -5.06 12.29 3.99
N ALA A 59 -6.08 11.61 3.46
CA ALA A 59 -5.91 10.48 2.57
C ALA A 59 -6.58 10.78 1.22
N VAL A 60 -5.80 10.71 0.14
CA VAL A 60 -6.31 10.71 -1.22
C VAL A 60 -6.71 9.29 -1.58
N VAL A 61 -7.93 9.08 -2.06
CA VAL A 61 -8.41 7.76 -2.50
C VAL A 61 -8.74 7.85 -3.99
N ASN A 62 -8.01 7.09 -4.80
CA ASN A 62 -8.33 7.03 -6.23
C ASN A 62 -9.48 6.06 -6.48
N VAL A 63 -10.42 6.44 -7.35
CA VAL A 63 -11.61 5.66 -7.67
C VAL A 63 -11.83 5.56 -9.17
N HIS A 64 -12.27 4.39 -9.65
CA HIS A 64 -12.60 4.14 -11.05
C HIS A 64 -13.82 3.22 -11.17
N HIS A 65 -13.64 1.92 -10.97
CA HIS A 65 -14.72 0.94 -11.05
C HIS A 65 -15.63 1.02 -9.83
N LEU A 66 -16.95 1.18 -10.05
CA LEU A 66 -17.95 1.35 -9.00
C LEU A 66 -17.60 2.50 -8.03
N ALA A 67 -17.09 3.58 -8.58
CA ALA A 67 -16.59 4.74 -7.85
C ALA A 67 -17.64 5.32 -6.87
N ASP A 68 -18.92 5.43 -7.31
CA ASP A 68 -20.00 6.00 -6.48
C ASP A 68 -20.21 5.20 -5.19
N ALA A 69 -20.03 3.88 -5.21
CA ALA A 69 -20.14 3.04 -4.04
C ALA A 69 -18.99 3.31 -3.05
N VAL A 70 -17.75 3.47 -3.55
CA VAL A 70 -16.59 3.80 -2.72
C VAL A 70 -16.73 5.20 -2.13
N GLU A 71 -17.12 6.20 -2.91
CA GLU A 71 -17.34 7.56 -2.45
C GLU A 71 -18.46 7.64 -1.41
N GLY A 72 -19.60 6.96 -1.66
CA GLY A 72 -20.71 6.89 -0.71
C GLY A 72 -20.31 6.29 0.63
N HIS A 73 -19.50 5.21 0.61
CA HIS A 73 -18.96 4.59 1.83
C HIS A 73 -18.06 5.56 2.61
N LEU A 74 -17.20 6.30 1.90
CA LEU A 74 -16.22 7.20 2.51
C LEU A 74 -16.81 8.54 2.95
N ALA A 75 -18.00 8.93 2.51
CA ALA A 75 -18.61 10.24 2.77
C ALA A 75 -18.79 10.55 4.26
N ALA A 76 -19.03 9.52 5.09
CA ALA A 76 -19.18 9.67 6.54
C ALA A 76 -17.86 9.69 7.31
N ARG A 77 -16.72 9.37 6.66
CA ARG A 77 -15.43 9.29 7.34
C ARG A 77 -14.89 10.67 7.67
N ARG A 78 -14.47 10.84 8.91
CA ARG A 78 -13.95 12.12 9.43
C ARG A 78 -12.43 12.13 9.56
N LYS A 79 -11.79 10.98 9.80
CA LYS A 79 -10.34 10.83 9.98
C LYS A 79 -9.83 9.57 9.31
N PRO A 80 -8.76 9.70 8.48
CA PRO A 80 -8.22 10.95 7.95
C PRO A 80 -9.26 11.65 7.07
N ARG A 81 -9.10 12.96 6.76
CA ARG A 81 -9.93 13.66 5.78
C ARG A 81 -9.73 13.03 4.40
N ILE A 82 -10.82 12.62 3.77
CA ILE A 82 -10.77 11.99 2.45
C ILE A 82 -10.80 13.04 1.34
N VAL A 83 -9.95 12.83 0.34
CA VAL A 83 -9.96 13.53 -0.95
C VAL A 83 -10.10 12.47 -2.04
N ILE A 84 -11.08 12.60 -2.91
CA ILE A 84 -11.28 11.66 -4.01
C ILE A 84 -10.43 12.09 -5.22
N SER A 85 -9.65 11.13 -5.76
CA SER A 85 -8.98 11.26 -7.05
C SER A 85 -9.77 10.46 -8.09
N ASP A 86 -10.62 11.14 -8.84
CA ASP A 86 -11.55 10.50 -9.79
C ASP A 86 -10.83 10.05 -11.07
N GLU A 87 -10.79 8.76 -11.31
CA GLU A 87 -10.25 8.13 -12.53
C GLU A 87 -11.35 7.53 -13.43
N ARG A 88 -12.64 7.90 -13.25
CA ARG A 88 -13.75 7.34 -14.05
C ARG A 88 -13.52 7.46 -15.56
N ALA A 89 -12.91 8.56 -16.01
CA ALA A 89 -12.65 8.79 -17.41
C ALA A 89 -11.61 7.83 -18.02
N ALA A 90 -10.59 7.42 -17.23
CA ALA A 90 -9.56 6.50 -17.66
C ALA A 90 -8.84 5.90 -16.45
N LEU A 91 -8.66 4.57 -16.45
CA LEU A 91 -7.86 3.88 -15.44
C LEU A 91 -6.36 4.17 -15.67
N LEU A 92 -5.72 4.81 -14.70
CA LEU A 92 -4.34 5.29 -14.84
C LEU A 92 -3.28 4.27 -14.36
N GLY A 93 -3.72 3.14 -13.83
CA GLY A 93 -2.82 2.20 -13.18
C GLY A 93 -2.24 2.74 -11.87
N THR A 94 -1.42 1.95 -11.20
CA THR A 94 -0.94 2.30 -9.85
C THR A 94 -0.02 3.53 -9.85
N GLY A 95 0.88 3.65 -10.83
CA GLY A 95 1.80 4.80 -10.92
C GLY A 95 1.12 6.08 -11.40
N GLY A 96 0.30 5.97 -12.48
CA GLY A 96 -0.42 7.12 -13.04
C GLY A 96 -1.48 7.66 -12.07
N GLY A 97 -2.15 6.79 -11.31
CA GLY A 97 -3.10 7.20 -10.27
C GLY A 97 -2.44 8.02 -9.17
N ILE A 98 -1.24 7.62 -8.72
CA ILE A 98 -0.48 8.40 -7.72
C ILE A 98 0.01 9.71 -8.33
N ALA A 99 0.55 9.69 -9.57
CA ALA A 99 1.01 10.90 -10.25
C ALA A 99 -0.10 11.96 -10.38
N LYS A 100 -1.33 11.52 -10.71
CA LYS A 100 -2.52 12.38 -10.73
C LYS A 100 -2.84 12.98 -9.35
N ALA A 101 -2.61 12.23 -8.28
CA ALA A 101 -2.93 12.61 -6.91
C ALA A 101 -1.88 13.52 -6.25
N LEU A 102 -0.68 13.67 -6.83
CA LEU A 102 0.43 14.44 -6.23
C LEU A 102 0.05 15.85 -5.77
N PRO A 103 -0.72 16.65 -6.53
CA PRO A 103 -1.12 17.99 -6.09
C PRO A 103 -1.88 17.99 -4.75
N GLU A 104 -2.62 16.91 -4.47
CA GLU A 104 -3.37 16.73 -3.23
C GLU A 104 -2.52 16.12 -2.11
N LEU A 105 -1.42 15.44 -2.45
CA LEU A 105 -0.51 14.82 -1.48
C LEU A 105 0.49 15.82 -0.90
N GLY A 106 0.86 16.86 -1.66
CA GLY A 106 1.83 17.88 -1.27
C GLY A 106 3.28 17.49 -1.57
N ASP A 107 4.21 18.32 -1.09
CA ASP A 107 5.64 18.22 -1.42
C ASP A 107 6.45 17.38 -0.41
N ALA A 108 5.82 16.90 0.65
CA ALA A 108 6.46 16.03 1.65
C ALA A 108 6.27 14.54 1.31
N PRO A 109 7.11 13.65 1.83
CA PRO A 109 6.88 12.21 1.73
C PRO A 109 5.48 11.83 2.26
N PHE A 110 4.87 10.83 1.62
CA PHE A 110 3.51 10.39 1.92
C PHE A 110 3.43 8.87 2.01
N PHE A 111 2.42 8.37 2.75
CA PHE A 111 2.12 6.95 2.78
C PHE A 111 1.39 6.51 1.50
N LEU A 112 1.71 5.31 1.06
CA LEU A 112 0.95 4.56 0.08
C LEU A 112 0.35 3.32 0.74
N VAL A 113 -0.94 3.04 0.46
CA VAL A 113 -1.62 1.82 0.91
C VAL A 113 -2.47 1.25 -0.22
N ASN A 114 -2.31 -0.05 -0.48
CA ASN A 114 -3.26 -0.78 -1.32
C ASN A 114 -4.51 -1.11 -0.51
N SER A 115 -5.69 -0.85 -1.06
CA SER A 115 -6.97 -1.10 -0.38
C SER A 115 -7.32 -2.58 -0.19
N ASP A 116 -6.50 -3.50 -0.73
CA ASP A 116 -6.72 -4.95 -0.67
C ASP A 116 -5.70 -5.68 0.21
N THR A 117 -4.92 -4.95 0.98
CA THR A 117 -3.94 -5.50 1.90
C THR A 117 -4.39 -5.37 3.35
N LEU A 118 -4.12 -6.38 4.11
CA LEU A 118 -4.48 -6.47 5.52
C LEU A 118 -3.31 -7.10 6.29
N TRP A 119 -3.07 -6.63 7.50
CA TRP A 119 -2.11 -7.28 8.41
C TRP A 119 -2.54 -7.13 9.87
N LEU A 120 -2.01 -7.97 10.71
CA LEU A 120 -1.96 -7.78 12.16
C LEU A 120 -0.61 -7.18 12.50
N ASP A 121 -0.60 -6.07 13.21
CA ASP A 121 0.65 -5.46 13.65
C ASP A 121 1.30 -6.31 14.76
N GLY A 122 2.63 -6.23 14.85
CA GLY A 122 3.38 -6.74 15.98
C GLY A 122 3.29 -5.80 17.18
N VAL A 123 4.35 -5.78 18.01
CA VAL A 123 4.40 -4.91 19.20
C VAL A 123 4.32 -3.44 18.83
N LYS A 124 4.92 -3.05 17.71
CA LYS A 124 4.90 -1.68 17.22
C LYS A 124 4.15 -1.60 15.88
N PRO A 125 3.24 -0.62 15.70
CA PRO A 125 2.54 -0.44 14.44
C PRO A 125 3.51 -0.24 13.27
N ASN A 126 3.28 -0.96 12.15
CA ASN A 126 4.19 -0.95 11.01
C ASN A 126 4.30 0.42 10.32
N PHE A 127 3.26 1.25 10.37
CA PHE A 127 3.36 2.63 9.87
C PHE A 127 4.29 3.50 10.74
N ALA A 128 4.27 3.33 12.05
CA ALA A 128 5.21 4.02 12.93
C ALA A 128 6.66 3.59 12.63
N ARG A 129 6.88 2.28 12.41
CA ARG A 129 8.20 1.74 12.04
C ARG A 129 8.68 2.26 10.68
N LEU A 130 7.77 2.36 9.68
CA LEU A 130 8.09 2.95 8.38
C LEU A 130 8.52 4.42 8.54
N GLY A 131 7.76 5.22 9.32
CA GLY A 131 8.08 6.63 9.54
C GLY A 131 9.42 6.86 10.23
N GLU A 132 9.79 5.98 11.17
CA GLU A 132 11.08 6.05 11.85
C GLU A 132 12.27 5.60 10.99
N ALA A 133 12.02 4.65 10.08
CA ALA A 133 13.07 4.10 9.23
C ALA A 133 13.28 4.90 7.93
N PHE A 134 12.33 5.75 7.55
CA PHE A 134 12.42 6.50 6.29
C PHE A 134 13.43 7.65 6.39
N ASP A 135 14.39 7.65 5.49
CA ASP A 135 15.37 8.73 5.32
C ASP A 135 15.23 9.34 3.92
N ALA A 136 14.64 10.53 3.83
CA ALA A 136 14.43 11.24 2.57
C ALA A 136 15.74 11.61 1.84
N ALA A 137 16.87 11.68 2.53
CA ALA A 137 18.15 11.94 1.90
C ALA A 137 18.68 10.71 1.12
N ALA A 138 18.36 9.50 1.60
CA ALA A 138 18.83 8.25 1.03
C ALA A 138 17.75 7.52 0.19
N MET A 139 16.45 7.76 0.45
CA MET A 139 15.36 6.93 -0.04
C MET A 139 14.39 7.73 -0.92
N ASP A 140 14.03 7.19 -2.08
CA ASP A 140 12.88 7.63 -2.86
C ASP A 140 11.63 6.84 -2.49
N ALA A 141 11.81 5.59 -2.04
CA ALA A 141 10.75 4.74 -1.53
C ALA A 141 11.27 3.77 -0.46
N LEU A 142 10.45 3.57 0.58
CA LEU A 142 10.62 2.53 1.60
C LEU A 142 9.38 1.64 1.59
N LEU A 143 9.54 0.39 1.15
CA LEU A 143 8.47 -0.59 1.01
C LEU A 143 8.31 -1.42 2.29
N LEU A 144 7.07 -1.64 2.74
CA LEU A 144 6.79 -2.67 3.73
C LEU A 144 6.82 -4.04 3.04
N LEU A 145 7.56 -4.98 3.61
CA LEU A 145 7.82 -6.29 3.04
C LEU A 145 7.30 -7.41 3.94
N ALA A 146 6.48 -8.29 3.38
CA ALA A 146 6.07 -9.52 4.05
C ALA A 146 6.97 -10.69 3.62
N PRO A 147 7.36 -11.59 4.54
CA PRO A 147 8.04 -12.83 4.16
C PRO A 147 7.08 -13.73 3.38
N THR A 148 7.57 -14.44 2.35
CA THR A 148 6.77 -15.42 1.60
C THR A 148 6.31 -16.58 2.49
N THR A 149 7.11 -16.90 3.52
CA THR A 149 6.76 -17.90 4.53
C THR A 149 5.85 -17.29 5.58
N GLY A 150 4.65 -17.85 5.75
CA GLY A 150 3.66 -17.35 6.72
C GLY A 150 2.74 -16.23 6.20
N ALA A 151 2.87 -15.83 4.93
CA ALA A 151 1.90 -14.94 4.29
C ALA A 151 0.58 -15.68 4.03
N ILE A 152 -0.54 -15.15 4.50
CA ILE A 152 -1.87 -15.72 4.30
C ILE A 152 -2.43 -15.27 2.95
N GLY A 153 -2.99 -16.20 2.17
CA GLY A 153 -3.59 -15.90 0.86
C GLY A 153 -2.59 -15.61 -0.26
N TYR A 154 -1.31 -15.97 -0.09
CA TYR A 154 -0.26 -15.79 -1.09
C TYR A 154 0.50 -17.08 -1.37
N SER A 155 0.67 -17.41 -2.64
CA SER A 155 1.40 -18.60 -3.11
C SER A 155 2.43 -18.28 -4.22
N GLY A 156 2.83 -17.00 -4.33
CA GLY A 156 3.74 -16.53 -5.39
C GLY A 156 5.23 -16.74 -5.06
N ARG A 157 6.08 -16.23 -5.95
CA ARG A 157 7.55 -16.39 -5.88
C ARG A 157 8.26 -15.25 -5.13
N GLY A 158 7.50 -14.36 -4.45
CA GLY A 158 8.02 -13.12 -3.91
C GLY A 158 8.22 -12.04 -4.97
N ASP A 159 8.59 -10.84 -4.54
CA ASP A 159 8.82 -9.68 -5.40
C ASP A 159 10.25 -9.15 -5.28
N TYR A 160 10.83 -9.20 -4.07
CA TYR A 160 12.09 -8.56 -3.76
C TYR A 160 13.05 -9.44 -2.95
N MET A 161 14.35 -9.28 -3.25
CA MET A 161 15.47 -9.60 -2.38
C MET A 161 15.86 -8.33 -1.62
N MET A 162 16.01 -8.41 -0.30
CA MET A 162 16.52 -7.33 0.53
C MET A 162 17.99 -7.58 0.84
N LEU A 163 18.84 -6.61 0.54
CA LEU A 163 20.27 -6.62 0.82
C LEU A 163 20.54 -6.32 2.30
N PRO A 164 21.75 -6.59 2.83
CA PRO A 164 22.09 -6.34 4.24
C PRO A 164 21.94 -4.89 4.68
N ASP A 165 22.05 -3.94 3.75
CA ASP A 165 21.89 -2.49 4.00
C ASP A 165 20.44 -2.01 3.85
N GLY A 166 19.48 -2.92 3.60
CA GLY A 166 18.07 -2.63 3.43
C GLY A 166 17.66 -2.24 2.01
N ARG A 167 18.59 -2.10 1.07
CA ARG A 167 18.27 -1.85 -0.34
C ARG A 167 17.57 -3.06 -0.96
N LEU A 168 16.68 -2.80 -1.91
CA LEU A 168 15.92 -3.84 -2.58
C LEU A 168 16.42 -4.07 -4.01
N ARG A 169 16.44 -5.33 -4.37
CA ARG A 169 16.56 -5.80 -5.75
C ARG A 169 15.29 -6.55 -6.13
N ARG A 170 14.66 -6.15 -7.20
CA ARG A 170 13.51 -6.88 -7.73
C ARG A 170 13.95 -8.28 -8.23
N ARG A 171 13.08 -9.29 -8.05
CA ARG A 171 13.34 -10.63 -8.54
C ARG A 171 13.47 -10.66 -10.07
N ALA A 172 14.35 -11.53 -10.57
CA ALA A 172 14.38 -11.88 -11.98
C ALA A 172 13.18 -12.81 -12.34
N GLU A 173 12.90 -12.98 -13.63
CA GLU A 173 11.70 -13.66 -14.12
C GLU A 173 11.46 -15.05 -13.52
N HIS A 174 12.52 -15.87 -13.40
CA HIS A 174 12.43 -17.25 -12.88
C HIS A 174 12.92 -17.41 -11.45
N GLU A 175 13.29 -16.33 -10.80
CA GLU A 175 13.81 -16.32 -9.43
C GLU A 175 12.68 -16.45 -8.39
N VAL A 176 12.98 -17.11 -7.27
CA VAL A 176 12.18 -17.10 -6.05
C VAL A 176 12.92 -16.24 -5.03
N VAL A 177 12.26 -15.26 -4.47
CA VAL A 177 12.83 -14.34 -3.48
C VAL A 177 11.99 -14.33 -2.19
N PRO A 178 12.60 -14.00 -1.04
CA PRO A 178 11.95 -14.22 0.25
C PRO A 178 10.88 -13.20 0.61
N PHE A 179 10.78 -12.07 -0.09
CA PHE A 179 9.91 -10.98 0.32
C PHE A 179 8.88 -10.59 -0.75
N ILE A 180 7.68 -10.27 -0.27
CA ILE A 180 6.55 -9.75 -1.04
C ILE A 180 6.40 -8.26 -0.68
N TYR A 181 6.08 -7.41 -1.64
CA TYR A 181 5.59 -6.06 -1.36
C TYR A 181 4.23 -6.14 -0.65
N ALA A 182 4.19 -5.74 0.61
CA ALA A 182 3.00 -5.90 1.45
C ALA A 182 1.87 -4.91 1.14
N GLY A 183 2.01 -4.08 0.11
CA GLY A 183 0.99 -3.10 -0.28
C GLY A 183 0.97 -1.83 0.59
N ALA A 184 2.03 -1.56 1.33
CA ALA A 184 2.22 -0.31 2.08
C ALA A 184 3.65 0.21 1.91
N ALA A 185 3.82 1.53 1.82
CA ALA A 185 5.12 2.18 1.64
C ALA A 185 5.11 3.63 2.12
N ILE A 186 6.29 4.23 2.26
CA ILE A 186 6.50 5.68 2.20
C ILE A 186 7.18 6.01 0.87
N LEU A 187 6.66 7.02 0.16
CA LEU A 187 7.18 7.50 -1.10
C LEU A 187 7.57 8.97 -0.97
N ALA A 188 8.74 9.33 -1.50
CA ALA A 188 9.11 10.72 -1.70
C ALA A 188 8.50 11.26 -3.01
N PRO A 189 8.00 12.51 -3.08
CA PRO A 189 7.53 13.12 -4.32
C PRO A 189 8.59 13.10 -5.44
N ALA A 190 9.87 13.17 -5.11
CA ALA A 190 10.99 13.07 -6.05
C ALA A 190 10.99 11.77 -6.88
N LEU A 191 10.41 10.68 -6.37
CA LEU A 191 10.22 9.43 -7.10
C LEU A 191 9.45 9.66 -8.43
N PHE A 192 8.62 10.69 -8.51
CA PHE A 192 7.74 10.99 -9.64
C PHE A 192 8.28 12.08 -10.58
N ALA A 193 9.48 12.64 -10.35
CA ALA A 193 10.02 13.77 -11.13
C ALA A 193 9.99 13.51 -12.66
N ASP A 194 10.40 12.30 -13.09
CA ASP A 194 10.40 11.89 -14.50
C ASP A 194 9.37 10.78 -14.76
N ALA A 195 8.22 10.84 -14.11
CA ALA A 195 7.18 9.85 -14.30
C ALA A 195 6.55 9.98 -15.69
N PRO A 196 6.21 8.86 -16.35
CA PRO A 196 5.48 8.91 -17.60
C PRO A 196 4.14 9.62 -17.45
N ALA A 197 3.68 10.27 -18.52
CA ALA A 197 2.32 10.77 -18.58
C ALA A 197 1.32 9.60 -18.78
N GLY A 198 0.10 9.75 -18.25
CA GLY A 198 -0.99 8.80 -18.46
C GLY A 198 -0.88 7.53 -17.60
N ALA A 199 -1.28 6.40 -18.17
CA ALA A 199 -1.39 5.15 -17.43
C ALA A 199 -0.06 4.39 -17.38
N PHE A 200 0.41 4.08 -16.16
CA PHE A 200 1.58 3.23 -15.96
C PHE A 200 1.56 2.52 -14.58
N ALA A 201 2.32 1.44 -14.47
CA ALA A 201 2.48 0.70 -13.23
C ALA A 201 3.55 1.34 -12.33
N LEU A 202 3.30 1.46 -11.03
CA LEU A 202 4.24 2.01 -10.05
C LEU A 202 5.57 1.24 -9.99
N THR A 203 5.55 -0.05 -10.31
CA THR A 203 6.76 -0.89 -10.37
C THR A 203 7.84 -0.33 -11.29
N ARG A 204 7.47 0.42 -12.34
CA ARG A 204 8.43 1.12 -13.22
C ARG A 204 9.27 2.14 -12.45
N LEU A 205 8.65 2.87 -11.52
CA LEU A 205 9.36 3.84 -10.68
C LEU A 205 10.18 3.14 -9.59
N PHE A 206 9.68 2.05 -9.04
CA PHE A 206 10.43 1.22 -8.09
C PHE A 206 11.66 0.60 -8.74
N ASP A 207 11.57 0.11 -9.98
CA ASP A 207 12.71 -0.43 -10.72
C ASP A 207 13.79 0.65 -10.89
N ARG A 208 13.40 1.86 -11.34
CA ARG A 208 14.32 3.01 -11.45
C ARG A 208 14.96 3.40 -10.11
N ALA A 209 14.17 3.46 -9.04
CA ALA A 209 14.70 3.76 -7.71
C ALA A 209 15.66 2.65 -7.22
N GLY A 210 15.38 1.38 -7.54
CA GLY A 210 16.27 0.25 -7.27
C GLY A 210 17.61 0.35 -8.01
N GLU A 211 17.58 0.67 -9.31
CA GLU A 211 18.77 0.91 -10.14
C GLU A 211 19.64 2.05 -9.57
N ASN A 212 19.01 3.09 -9.03
CA ASN A 212 19.68 4.23 -8.40
C ASN A 212 20.07 3.96 -6.94
N GLY A 213 19.83 2.77 -6.39
CA GLY A 213 20.13 2.44 -5.01
C GLY A 213 19.28 3.20 -3.97
N ARG A 214 18.12 3.72 -4.37
CA ARG A 214 17.22 4.54 -3.54
C ARG A 214 15.89 3.86 -3.20
N LEU A 215 15.75 2.55 -3.50
CA LEU A 215 14.62 1.70 -3.12
C LEU A 215 15.01 0.83 -1.92
N PHE A 216 14.30 0.98 -0.81
CA PHE A 216 14.58 0.27 0.43
C PHE A 216 13.37 -0.53 0.90
N GLY A 217 13.60 -1.49 1.79
CA GLY A 217 12.59 -2.33 2.38
C GLY A 217 12.66 -2.38 3.90
N LEU A 218 11.49 -2.48 4.52
CA LEU A 218 11.32 -2.75 5.93
C LEU A 218 10.49 -4.02 6.09
N ARG A 219 11.01 -5.03 6.78
CA ARG A 219 10.24 -6.24 7.06
C ARG A 219 9.10 -5.93 8.01
N ILE A 220 7.88 -6.40 7.67
CA ILE A 220 6.69 -6.32 8.52
C ILE A 220 6.92 -7.06 9.84
N GLU A 221 6.43 -6.52 10.94
CA GLU A 221 6.19 -7.25 12.18
C GLU A 221 4.72 -7.63 12.26
N GLY A 222 4.46 -8.90 12.57
CA GLY A 222 3.11 -9.44 12.61
C GLY A 222 2.77 -10.33 11.44
N VAL A 223 1.49 -10.43 11.09
CA VAL A 223 0.98 -11.37 10.09
C VAL A 223 0.37 -10.59 8.93
N TRP A 224 0.87 -10.81 7.72
CA TRP A 224 0.34 -10.21 6.51
C TRP A 224 -0.61 -11.14 5.77
N MET A 225 -1.69 -10.56 5.25
CA MET A 225 -2.76 -11.26 4.56
C MET A 225 -3.06 -10.58 3.21
N HIS A 226 -3.00 -11.35 2.13
CA HIS A 226 -3.39 -10.89 0.80
C HIS A 226 -4.85 -11.29 0.51
N VAL A 227 -5.76 -10.33 0.58
CA VAL A 227 -7.19 -10.59 0.33
C VAL A 227 -7.52 -10.36 -1.15
N GLY A 228 -7.06 -11.29 -1.98
CA GLY A 228 -7.20 -11.20 -3.44
C GLY A 228 -8.28 -12.10 -4.03
N THR A 229 -8.76 -13.09 -3.29
CA THR A 229 -9.75 -14.08 -3.71
C THR A 229 -10.75 -14.39 -2.59
N PRO A 230 -11.90 -15.02 -2.88
CA PRO A 230 -12.88 -15.42 -1.85
C PRO A 230 -12.28 -16.31 -0.76
N GLU A 231 -11.42 -17.25 -1.14
CA GLU A 231 -10.77 -18.18 -0.20
C GLU A 231 -9.84 -17.42 0.74
N ALA A 232 -9.19 -16.37 0.24
CA ALA A 232 -8.33 -15.50 1.03
C ALA A 232 -9.11 -14.64 2.04
N VAL A 233 -10.38 -14.31 1.77
CA VAL A 233 -11.28 -13.66 2.75
C VAL A 233 -11.48 -14.59 3.94
N ALA A 234 -11.90 -15.84 3.71
CA ALA A 234 -12.13 -16.81 4.79
C ALA A 234 -10.85 -17.09 5.60
N ALA A 235 -9.70 -17.20 4.93
CA ALA A 235 -8.41 -17.40 5.60
C ALA A 235 -8.01 -16.18 6.48
N ALA A 236 -8.29 -14.96 6.00
CA ALA A 236 -8.05 -13.74 6.78
C ALA A 236 -8.97 -13.65 8.01
N GLU A 237 -10.25 -14.01 7.87
CA GLU A 237 -11.20 -14.03 8.99
C GLU A 237 -10.79 -15.03 10.07
N LEU A 238 -10.34 -16.22 9.68
CA LEU A 238 -9.80 -17.20 10.63
C LEU A 238 -8.58 -16.68 11.38
N ALA A 239 -7.67 -16.01 10.68
CA ALA A 239 -6.48 -15.43 11.29
C ALA A 239 -6.82 -14.29 12.28
N LEU A 240 -7.78 -13.43 11.91
CA LEU A 240 -8.26 -12.37 12.79
C LEU A 240 -8.96 -12.92 14.04
N ALA A 241 -9.75 -13.98 13.89
CA ALA A 241 -10.44 -14.61 15.02
C ALA A 241 -9.50 -15.37 15.98
N ALA A 242 -8.35 -15.83 15.49
CA ALA A 242 -7.34 -16.52 16.30
C ALA A 242 -6.43 -15.57 17.10
N THR A 243 -6.56 -14.26 16.89
CA THR A 243 -5.77 -13.26 17.58
C THR A 243 -6.58 -12.72 18.76
N PRO A 244 -6.07 -12.83 20.01
CA PRO A 244 -6.78 -12.45 21.22
C PRO A 244 -7.01 -10.94 21.32
#